data_389f328e7cb2ae2542b639b23220bdb3
#
_entry.id   389f328e7cb2ae2542b639b23220bdb3
#
_cell.length_a   1.000
_cell.length_b   1.000
_cell.length_c   1.000
_cell.angle_alpha   90.00
_cell.angle_beta   90.00
_cell.angle_gamma   90.00
#
_symmetry.space_group_name_H-M   'P 1'
#
loop_
_entity.id
_entity.type
_entity.pdbx_description
1 polymer ?
#
loop_
_entity_poly.entity_id
_entity_poly.type
_entity_poly.pdbx_seq_one_letter_code
_entity_poly.pdbx_strand_id
1 'polypeptide(L)'
;MQFLAGTYTQGTQSQGLYCLNAEPASALQAAELDLAVENPSFLCAHPTRPKVYLVEEMGADDGGGWVSSLVAEGGTVRQCERHSTRGDDPCHLAVSPDGRWLAVANYSSGTVQLFSLDSEGEIEGHQLSLDHRADFARRRDEPGRHSERQAAPHAHFVYWRDDDSLMICDLGNDEVYCYEGNPGAPAQGPGFRCTRRWTLPRGSGPRHLAFSSDPDLFWVLAELSNQVFVCHYEKETVGIGVPTLPSGCDVFSEAAEIVFNEERSELWVSNRGLDDVVCFDTSDNQMLAVKRRLGTGAYPRHFTWVRGLLVVASRDPGRVEIFDVELAAGQARLVTTAYVPAVVCVLPLDGTAFGQALRKR
;
A
#
# COMPACT_ATOMS: atom_id res chain seq x y z
N MET A 1 -1.52 -21.65 1.88
CA MET A 1 -1.58 -20.20 1.57
C MET A 1 -0.83 -19.97 0.28
N GLN A 2 -1.35 -19.12 -0.58
CA GLN A 2 -0.71 -18.77 -1.86
C GLN A 2 -0.60 -17.24 -1.96
N PHE A 3 0.54 -16.76 -2.47
CA PHE A 3 0.85 -15.33 -2.56
C PHE A 3 1.47 -15.00 -3.92
N LEU A 4 1.22 -13.77 -4.39
CA LEU A 4 2.09 -13.10 -5.36
C LEU A 4 3.00 -12.13 -4.60
N ALA A 5 4.27 -12.11 -4.99
CA ALA A 5 5.28 -11.22 -4.42
C ALA A 5 5.83 -10.29 -5.50
N GLY A 6 5.58 -9.00 -5.31
CA GLY A 6 6.11 -7.93 -6.14
C GLY A 6 7.49 -7.48 -5.65
N THR A 7 8.34 -7.04 -6.59
CA THR A 7 9.76 -6.78 -6.33
C THR A 7 10.24 -5.52 -7.05
N TYR A 8 11.41 -5.02 -6.65
CA TYR A 8 12.20 -4.14 -7.49
C TYR A 8 13.18 -4.96 -8.33
N THR A 9 13.25 -4.69 -9.63
CA THR A 9 14.13 -5.39 -10.58
C THR A 9 15.36 -4.58 -10.93
N GLN A 10 15.26 -3.26 -11.01
CA GLN A 10 16.37 -2.38 -11.35
C GLN A 10 17.47 -2.41 -10.29
N GLY A 11 18.70 -2.74 -10.71
CA GLY A 11 19.86 -2.81 -9.82
C GLY A 11 19.83 -3.97 -8.82
N THR A 12 18.94 -4.95 -9.00
CA THR A 12 18.77 -6.11 -8.11
C THR A 12 18.92 -7.43 -8.84
N GLN A 13 18.76 -8.55 -8.13
CA GLN A 13 18.74 -9.91 -8.71
C GLN A 13 17.33 -10.36 -9.11
N SER A 14 16.31 -9.55 -8.84
CA SER A 14 14.94 -9.89 -9.19
C SER A 14 14.70 -9.74 -10.69
N GLN A 15 13.78 -10.55 -11.22
CA GLN A 15 13.35 -10.51 -12.62
C GLN A 15 11.86 -10.15 -12.76
N GLY A 16 11.14 -9.91 -11.66
CA GLY A 16 9.73 -9.55 -11.74
C GLY A 16 8.85 -10.06 -10.62
N LEU A 17 7.74 -10.68 -10.99
CA LEU A 17 6.71 -11.18 -10.09
C LEU A 17 6.95 -12.65 -9.74
N TYR A 18 6.85 -12.99 -8.46
CA TYR A 18 7.06 -14.35 -7.95
C TYR A 18 5.78 -14.91 -7.34
N CYS A 19 5.56 -16.21 -7.51
CA CYS A 19 4.52 -16.95 -6.81
C CYS A 19 5.14 -17.74 -5.64
N LEU A 20 4.47 -17.73 -4.49
CA LEU A 20 4.85 -18.47 -3.30
C LEU A 20 3.70 -19.35 -2.84
N ASN A 21 4.02 -20.57 -2.44
CA ASN A 21 3.09 -21.49 -1.80
C ASN A 21 3.60 -21.84 -0.40
N ALA A 22 2.77 -21.62 0.61
CA ALA A 22 3.04 -21.95 2.00
C ALA A 22 2.03 -22.99 2.50
N GLU A 23 2.51 -24.13 2.96
CA GLU A 23 1.74 -25.10 3.70
C GLU A 23 1.94 -24.83 5.20
N PRO A 24 0.89 -24.88 6.05
CA PRO A 24 1.00 -24.51 7.47
C PRO A 24 2.00 -25.31 8.29
N ALA A 25 2.40 -26.48 7.82
CA ALA A 25 3.31 -27.41 8.52
C ALA A 25 4.65 -27.65 7.79
N SER A 26 4.89 -27.02 6.66
CA SER A 26 6.11 -27.18 5.86
C SER A 26 6.84 -25.84 5.65
N ALA A 27 8.12 -25.91 5.33
CA ALA A 27 8.86 -24.74 4.88
C ALA A 27 8.15 -24.12 3.66
N LEU A 28 8.19 -22.76 3.55
CA LEU A 28 7.83 -22.10 2.30
C LEU A 28 8.57 -22.77 1.15
N GLN A 29 7.84 -23.17 0.11
CA GLN A 29 8.48 -23.59 -1.12
C GLN A 29 9.28 -22.43 -1.69
N ALA A 30 10.37 -22.72 -2.39
CA ALA A 30 11.14 -21.68 -3.07
C ALA A 30 10.21 -20.85 -3.95
N ALA A 31 10.39 -19.53 -3.90
CA ALA A 31 9.64 -18.64 -4.77
C ALA A 31 10.00 -18.94 -6.23
N GLU A 32 8.99 -19.13 -7.07
CA GLU A 32 9.18 -19.33 -8.50
C GLU A 32 8.87 -18.02 -9.21
N LEU A 33 9.73 -17.62 -10.17
CA LEU A 33 9.45 -16.51 -11.08
C LEU A 33 8.22 -16.90 -11.92
N ASP A 34 7.14 -16.14 -11.81
CA ASP A 34 5.89 -16.40 -12.53
C ASP A 34 5.77 -15.49 -13.75
N LEU A 35 6.20 -14.23 -13.65
CA LEU A 35 6.16 -13.26 -14.73
C LEU A 35 7.38 -12.34 -14.70
N ALA A 36 8.12 -12.29 -15.83
CA ALA A 36 9.16 -11.28 -16.02
C ALA A 36 8.52 -9.93 -16.34
N VAL A 37 8.67 -8.97 -15.43
CA VAL A 37 8.10 -7.63 -15.53
C VAL A 37 8.94 -6.65 -14.72
N GLU A 38 9.07 -5.41 -15.18
CA GLU A 38 9.94 -4.42 -14.53
C GLU A 38 9.25 -3.79 -13.30
N ASN A 39 9.97 -3.78 -12.18
CA ASN A 39 9.56 -3.14 -10.92
C ASN A 39 8.08 -3.33 -10.55
N PRO A 40 7.53 -4.56 -10.47
CA PRO A 40 6.16 -4.79 -10.01
C PRO A 40 6.07 -4.53 -8.50
N SER A 41 6.11 -3.26 -8.08
CA SER A 41 6.32 -2.89 -6.68
C SER A 41 5.05 -2.95 -5.83
N PHE A 42 3.87 -2.89 -6.44
CA PHE A 42 2.61 -3.04 -5.74
C PHE A 42 1.55 -3.78 -6.57
N LEU A 43 0.69 -4.53 -5.87
CA LEU A 43 -0.36 -5.34 -6.48
C LEU A 43 -1.68 -5.22 -5.73
N CYS A 44 -2.81 -5.30 -6.45
CA CYS A 44 -4.11 -5.48 -5.84
C CYS A 44 -4.97 -6.47 -6.63
N ALA A 45 -5.86 -7.19 -5.94
CA ALA A 45 -6.83 -8.07 -6.59
C ALA A 45 -8.12 -7.32 -6.90
N HIS A 46 -8.78 -7.68 -8.00
CA HIS A 46 -10.16 -7.27 -8.25
C HIS A 46 -11.10 -7.90 -7.20
N PRO A 47 -12.09 -7.17 -6.67
CA PRO A 47 -12.93 -7.68 -5.58
C PRO A 47 -13.73 -8.93 -5.96
N THR A 48 -14.15 -9.07 -7.22
CA THR A 48 -15.04 -10.16 -7.65
C THR A 48 -14.57 -10.92 -8.89
N ARG A 49 -13.67 -10.36 -9.72
CA ARG A 49 -13.17 -10.99 -10.94
C ARG A 49 -11.83 -11.68 -10.72
N PRO A 50 -11.48 -12.71 -11.52
CA PRO A 50 -10.18 -13.39 -11.43
C PRO A 50 -9.07 -12.56 -12.07
N LYS A 51 -8.93 -11.30 -11.62
CA LYS A 51 -7.95 -10.32 -12.06
C LYS A 51 -7.09 -9.83 -10.89
N VAL A 52 -5.83 -9.58 -11.20
CA VAL A 52 -4.89 -8.83 -10.36
C VAL A 52 -4.33 -7.70 -11.19
N TYR A 53 -4.09 -6.56 -10.57
CA TYR A 53 -3.41 -5.43 -11.20
C TYR A 53 -2.09 -5.20 -10.51
N LEU A 54 -1.08 -4.76 -11.26
CA LEU A 54 0.21 -4.34 -10.72
C LEU A 54 0.63 -3.01 -11.31
N VAL A 55 1.42 -2.26 -10.57
CA VAL A 55 2.18 -1.11 -11.09
C VAL A 55 3.57 -1.57 -11.52
N GLU A 56 4.09 -0.97 -12.57
CA GLU A 56 5.50 -1.01 -12.95
C GLU A 56 6.09 0.34 -12.57
N GLU A 57 6.77 0.38 -11.40
CA GLU A 57 7.29 1.61 -10.78
C GLU A 57 8.53 2.08 -11.54
N MET A 58 8.28 2.85 -12.61
CA MET A 58 9.29 3.36 -13.53
C MET A 58 9.26 4.88 -13.53
N GLY A 59 10.45 5.49 -13.49
CA GLY A 59 10.60 6.94 -13.56
C GLY A 59 10.63 7.49 -14.99
N ALA A 60 10.69 8.83 -15.12
CA ALA A 60 10.69 9.53 -16.40
C ALA A 60 11.83 9.10 -17.32
N ASP A 61 13.01 8.83 -16.78
CA ASP A 61 14.20 8.40 -17.53
C ASP A 61 14.03 6.99 -18.12
N ASP A 62 13.11 6.19 -17.56
CA ASP A 62 12.81 4.82 -17.99
C ASP A 62 11.51 4.73 -18.82
N GLY A 63 10.98 5.87 -19.27
CA GLY A 63 9.78 5.95 -20.12
C GLY A 63 8.47 6.11 -19.35
N GLY A 64 8.52 6.40 -18.05
CA GLY A 64 7.37 6.63 -17.20
C GLY A 64 6.72 5.36 -16.68
N GLY A 65 5.76 5.52 -15.78
CA GLY A 65 5.09 4.44 -15.07
C GLY A 65 4.00 3.73 -15.88
N TRP A 66 3.77 2.46 -15.53
CA TRP A 66 2.74 1.63 -16.15
C TRP A 66 1.87 0.93 -15.12
N VAL A 67 0.67 0.57 -15.54
CA VAL A 67 -0.24 -0.33 -14.83
C VAL A 67 -0.65 -1.47 -15.74
N SER A 68 -0.66 -2.69 -15.22
CA SER A 68 -0.96 -3.89 -15.99
C SER A 68 -2.05 -4.74 -15.32
N SER A 69 -2.91 -5.37 -16.13
CA SER A 69 -3.83 -6.39 -15.68
C SER A 69 -3.24 -7.79 -15.89
N LEU A 70 -3.50 -8.68 -14.94
CA LEU A 70 -3.01 -10.06 -14.90
C LEU A 70 -4.19 -11.04 -14.85
N VAL A 71 -4.02 -12.18 -15.52
CA VAL A 71 -4.94 -13.33 -15.42
C VAL A 71 -4.17 -14.58 -15.00
N ALA A 72 -4.89 -15.51 -14.37
CA ALA A 72 -4.41 -16.85 -14.09
C ALA A 72 -4.83 -17.78 -15.22
N GLU A 73 -3.87 -18.37 -15.93
CA GLU A 73 -4.10 -19.28 -17.05
C GLU A 73 -3.17 -20.51 -16.98
N GLY A 74 -3.76 -21.70 -16.96
CA GLY A 74 -2.98 -22.95 -16.91
C GLY A 74 -2.08 -23.11 -15.68
N GLY A 75 -2.41 -22.47 -14.56
CA GLY A 75 -1.62 -22.51 -13.33
C GLY A 75 -0.45 -21.52 -13.29
N THR A 76 -0.35 -20.62 -14.27
CA THR A 76 0.64 -19.52 -14.34
C THR A 76 -0.05 -18.16 -14.42
N VAL A 77 0.69 -17.09 -14.14
CA VAL A 77 0.22 -15.71 -14.28
C VAL A 77 0.63 -15.18 -15.66
N ARG A 78 -0.31 -14.54 -16.34
CA ARG A 78 -0.07 -13.88 -17.62
C ARG A 78 -0.52 -12.43 -17.59
N GLN A 79 0.31 -11.54 -18.08
CA GLN A 79 -0.03 -10.13 -18.32
C GLN A 79 -0.97 -10.04 -19.54
N CYS A 80 -2.10 -9.32 -19.38
CA CYS A 80 -3.09 -9.12 -20.44
C CYS A 80 -2.90 -7.78 -21.11
N GLU A 81 -3.00 -6.71 -20.32
CA GLU A 81 -2.98 -5.35 -20.79
C GLU A 81 -1.99 -4.53 -20.01
N ARG A 82 -1.47 -3.51 -20.65
CA ARG A 82 -0.51 -2.58 -20.09
C ARG A 82 -0.86 -1.16 -20.53
N HIS A 83 -1.10 -0.28 -19.58
CA HIS A 83 -1.48 1.11 -19.81
C HIS A 83 -0.50 2.05 -19.12
N SER A 84 -0.13 3.15 -19.79
CA SER A 84 0.66 4.20 -19.14
C SER A 84 -0.12 4.85 -18.01
N THR A 85 0.51 5.02 -16.85
CA THR A 85 -0.06 5.78 -15.74
C THR A 85 0.01 7.29 -15.96
N ARG A 86 0.58 7.75 -17.08
CA ARG A 86 0.78 9.16 -17.42
C ARG A 86 1.50 9.95 -16.32
N GLY A 87 2.36 9.28 -15.60
CA GLY A 87 3.17 9.82 -14.51
C GLY A 87 4.32 8.89 -14.19
N ASP A 88 5.10 9.26 -13.20
CA ASP A 88 6.36 8.63 -12.86
C ASP A 88 6.28 7.99 -11.48
N ASP A 89 6.96 6.84 -11.35
CA ASP A 89 7.06 6.04 -10.13
C ASP A 89 5.68 5.72 -9.52
N PRO A 90 4.78 5.00 -10.26
CA PRO A 90 3.53 4.53 -9.68
C PRO A 90 3.82 3.53 -8.56
N CYS A 91 3.45 3.87 -7.32
CA CYS A 91 3.85 3.11 -6.13
C CYS A 91 2.69 2.44 -5.40
N HIS A 92 1.45 2.75 -5.76
CA HIS A 92 0.26 2.16 -5.15
C HIS A 92 -0.93 2.17 -6.10
N LEU A 93 -1.82 1.17 -5.97
CA LEU A 93 -3.06 1.09 -6.72
C LEU A 93 -4.18 0.44 -5.89
N ALA A 94 -5.43 0.79 -6.20
CA ALA A 94 -6.61 0.21 -5.57
C ALA A 94 -7.79 0.16 -6.53
N VAL A 95 -8.56 -0.93 -6.47
CA VAL A 95 -9.83 -1.09 -7.19
C VAL A 95 -10.98 -0.66 -6.29
N SER A 96 -11.99 0.04 -6.84
CA SER A 96 -13.21 0.40 -6.10
C SER A 96 -13.96 -0.86 -5.65
N PRO A 97 -14.75 -0.81 -4.56
CA PRO A 97 -15.48 -1.97 -4.06
C PRO A 97 -16.43 -2.59 -5.09
N ASP A 98 -17.04 -1.78 -5.94
CA ASP A 98 -17.92 -2.24 -7.04
C ASP A 98 -17.16 -2.78 -8.26
N GLY A 99 -15.82 -2.66 -8.28
CA GLY A 99 -14.96 -3.17 -9.35
C GLY A 99 -14.95 -2.34 -10.64
N ARG A 100 -15.46 -1.10 -10.64
CA ARG A 100 -15.56 -0.27 -11.85
C ARG A 100 -14.39 0.68 -12.07
N TRP A 101 -13.62 0.98 -11.03
CA TRP A 101 -12.56 1.97 -11.07
C TRP A 101 -11.25 1.42 -10.53
N LEU A 102 -10.16 1.73 -11.22
CA LEU A 102 -8.81 1.50 -10.75
C LEU A 102 -8.11 2.85 -10.54
N ALA A 103 -7.68 3.13 -9.32
CA ALA A 103 -6.89 4.32 -8.98
C ALA A 103 -5.41 3.93 -8.88
N VAL A 104 -4.51 4.77 -9.40
CA VAL A 104 -3.06 4.58 -9.37
C VAL A 104 -2.38 5.84 -8.89
N ALA A 105 -1.59 5.77 -7.83
CA ALA A 105 -0.79 6.88 -7.29
C ALA A 105 0.60 6.90 -7.94
N ASN A 106 0.97 8.00 -8.58
CA ASN A 106 2.29 8.27 -9.15
C ASN A 106 3.08 9.15 -8.18
N TYR A 107 4.09 8.59 -7.55
CA TYR A 107 4.86 9.26 -6.51
C TYR A 107 5.62 10.48 -7.02
N SER A 108 6.49 10.32 -7.99
CA SER A 108 7.35 11.40 -8.48
C SER A 108 6.60 12.49 -9.24
N SER A 109 5.51 12.16 -9.91
CA SER A 109 4.65 13.14 -10.58
C SER A 109 3.66 13.83 -9.63
N GLY A 110 3.41 13.29 -8.42
CA GLY A 110 2.43 13.82 -7.47
C GLY A 110 0.99 13.80 -8.01
N THR A 111 0.65 12.80 -8.81
CA THR A 111 -0.66 12.67 -9.46
C THR A 111 -1.32 11.34 -9.14
N VAL A 112 -2.65 11.30 -9.21
CA VAL A 112 -3.40 10.05 -9.19
C VAL A 112 -4.17 9.91 -10.49
N GLN A 113 -4.07 8.73 -11.12
CA GLN A 113 -4.79 8.40 -12.35
C GLN A 113 -5.94 7.44 -12.05
N LEU A 114 -7.08 7.70 -12.68
CA LEU A 114 -8.27 6.86 -12.60
C LEU A 114 -8.54 6.23 -13.95
N PHE A 115 -8.72 4.91 -13.94
CA PHE A 115 -9.07 4.11 -15.10
C PHE A 115 -10.44 3.46 -14.89
N SER A 116 -11.26 3.37 -15.93
CA SER A 116 -12.46 2.55 -15.91
C SER A 116 -12.09 1.08 -16.13
N LEU A 117 -12.83 0.20 -15.48
CA LEU A 117 -12.77 -1.24 -15.66
C LEU A 117 -14.09 -1.71 -16.27
N ASP A 118 -14.01 -2.63 -17.20
CA ASP A 118 -15.19 -3.26 -17.81
C ASP A 118 -15.80 -4.36 -16.88
N SER A 119 -16.86 -5.00 -17.33
CA SER A 119 -17.55 -6.04 -16.57
C SER A 119 -16.69 -7.28 -16.29
N GLU A 120 -15.61 -7.50 -17.02
CA GLU A 120 -14.66 -8.61 -16.84
C GLU A 120 -13.41 -8.19 -16.05
N GLY A 121 -13.31 -6.89 -15.69
CA GLY A 121 -12.19 -6.30 -14.98
C GLY A 121 -11.00 -5.98 -15.89
N GLU A 122 -11.21 -5.80 -17.21
CA GLU A 122 -10.17 -5.27 -18.10
C GLU A 122 -10.11 -3.75 -18.00
N ILE A 123 -8.93 -3.20 -18.19
CA ILE A 123 -8.72 -1.75 -18.16
C ILE A 123 -9.20 -1.15 -19.47
N GLU A 124 -10.35 -0.48 -19.48
CA GLU A 124 -10.88 0.17 -20.69
C GLU A 124 -10.09 1.41 -21.10
N GLY A 125 -9.61 2.18 -20.13
CA GLY A 125 -8.80 3.36 -20.39
C GLY A 125 -8.78 4.38 -19.28
N HIS A 126 -7.93 5.40 -19.48
CA HIS A 126 -7.79 6.52 -18.56
C HIS A 126 -9.01 7.45 -18.63
N GLN A 127 -9.54 7.81 -17.48
CA GLN A 127 -10.71 8.68 -17.34
C GLN A 127 -10.38 10.05 -16.75
N LEU A 128 -9.57 10.09 -15.69
CA LEU A 128 -9.33 11.31 -14.92
C LEU A 128 -7.95 11.33 -14.30
N SER A 129 -7.33 12.52 -14.25
CA SER A 129 -6.11 12.81 -13.50
C SER A 129 -6.42 13.75 -12.34
N LEU A 130 -5.98 13.40 -11.14
CA LEU A 130 -6.00 14.27 -9.96
C LEU A 130 -4.58 14.79 -9.74
N ASP A 131 -4.42 16.10 -9.57
CA ASP A 131 -3.13 16.78 -9.51
C ASP A 131 -3.08 17.73 -8.31
N HIS A 132 -2.13 17.51 -7.41
CA HIS A 132 -2.00 18.27 -6.17
C HIS A 132 -0.97 19.41 -6.24
N ARG A 133 -0.39 19.71 -7.41
CA ARG A 133 0.62 20.77 -7.55
C ARG A 133 0.13 22.17 -7.17
N ALA A 134 -1.16 22.46 -7.40
CA ALA A 134 -1.74 23.73 -6.98
C ALA A 134 -1.81 23.86 -5.46
N ASP A 135 -2.11 22.77 -4.75
CA ASP A 135 -2.14 22.72 -3.29
C ASP A 135 -0.74 22.83 -2.71
N PHE A 136 0.21 22.15 -3.32
CA PHE A 136 1.62 22.25 -2.99
C PHE A 136 2.14 23.70 -3.09
N ALA A 137 1.81 24.40 -4.16
CA ALA A 137 2.25 25.79 -4.37
C ALA A 137 1.74 26.74 -3.29
N ARG A 138 0.54 26.50 -2.72
CA ARG A 138 -0.03 27.32 -1.63
C ARG A 138 0.72 27.19 -0.32
N ARG A 139 1.32 26.02 -0.06
CA ARG A 139 2.00 25.67 1.21
C ARG A 139 3.52 25.60 1.09
N ARG A 140 4.06 25.95 -0.06
CA ARG A 140 5.47 25.76 -0.41
C ARG A 140 6.44 26.38 0.61
N ASP A 141 6.12 27.55 1.10
CA ASP A 141 7.02 28.36 1.94
C ASP A 141 6.76 28.18 3.44
N GLU A 142 5.87 27.24 3.85
CA GLU A 142 5.65 26.93 5.25
C GLU A 142 6.89 26.25 5.86
N PRO A 143 7.32 26.64 7.09
CA PRO A 143 8.47 26.04 7.74
C PRO A 143 8.23 24.60 8.20
N GLY A 144 9.30 23.83 8.43
CA GLY A 144 9.24 22.46 8.98
C GLY A 144 9.18 21.34 7.95
N ARG A 145 9.24 21.67 6.68
CA ARG A 145 9.19 20.75 5.56
C ARG A 145 10.53 20.00 5.35
N HIS A 146 10.47 18.75 4.96
CA HIS A 146 11.66 17.98 4.55
C HIS A 146 12.12 18.43 3.16
N SER A 147 13.30 19.09 3.06
CA SER A 147 13.73 19.78 1.85
C SER A 147 13.89 18.89 0.62
N GLU A 148 14.34 17.67 0.79
CA GLU A 148 14.58 16.71 -0.30
C GLU A 148 13.33 15.87 -0.63
N ARG A 149 12.72 15.25 0.41
CA ARG A 149 11.60 14.33 0.26
C ARG A 149 10.25 15.02 0.00
N GLN A 150 10.17 16.34 0.20
CA GLN A 150 8.98 17.14 0.00
C GLN A 150 9.26 18.34 -0.95
N ALA A 151 10.08 18.14 -1.98
CA ALA A 151 10.37 19.16 -3.00
C ALA A 151 9.19 19.37 -3.97
N ALA A 152 8.27 18.44 -4.05
CA ALA A 152 7.06 18.41 -4.88
C ALA A 152 5.92 17.66 -4.16
N PRO A 153 4.68 17.67 -4.68
CA PRO A 153 3.67 16.71 -4.22
C PRO A 153 4.12 15.29 -4.55
N HIS A 154 3.77 14.33 -3.68
CA HIS A 154 4.09 12.93 -3.83
C HIS A 154 2.90 12.07 -3.41
N ALA A 155 1.97 11.80 -4.35
CA ALA A 155 0.86 10.91 -4.10
C ALA A 155 1.40 9.49 -3.84
N HIS A 156 1.17 8.95 -2.65
CA HIS A 156 1.78 7.69 -2.24
C HIS A 156 0.77 6.55 -2.05
N PHE A 157 -0.47 6.86 -1.71
CA PHE A 157 -1.48 5.86 -1.39
C PHE A 157 -2.85 6.27 -1.91
N VAL A 158 -3.61 5.30 -2.39
CA VAL A 158 -5.02 5.46 -2.79
C VAL A 158 -5.85 4.40 -2.09
N TYR A 159 -7.02 4.79 -1.57
CA TYR A 159 -7.93 3.90 -0.87
C TYR A 159 -9.38 4.29 -1.19
N TRP A 160 -10.13 3.37 -1.75
CA TRP A 160 -11.56 3.53 -1.93
C TRP A 160 -12.29 3.22 -0.63
N ARG A 161 -12.85 4.26 0.00
CA ARG A 161 -13.66 4.11 1.20
C ARG A 161 -15.01 3.44 0.89
N ASP A 162 -15.57 3.79 -0.24
CA ASP A 162 -16.75 3.23 -0.87
C ASP A 162 -16.67 3.43 -2.40
N ASP A 163 -17.76 3.15 -3.13
CA ASP A 163 -17.76 3.18 -4.60
C ASP A 163 -17.56 4.59 -5.18
N ASP A 164 -17.88 5.63 -4.42
CA ASP A 164 -17.88 7.03 -4.85
C ASP A 164 -16.88 7.90 -4.05
N SER A 165 -16.07 7.32 -3.18
CA SER A 165 -15.21 8.07 -2.25
C SER A 165 -13.78 7.49 -2.23
N LEU A 166 -12.81 8.30 -2.72
CA LEU A 166 -11.39 7.95 -2.82
C LEU A 166 -10.55 8.80 -1.87
N MET A 167 -9.80 8.15 -0.99
CA MET A 167 -8.80 8.77 -0.11
C MET A 167 -7.41 8.69 -0.75
N ILE A 168 -6.63 9.77 -0.62
CA ILE A 168 -5.27 9.87 -1.17
C ILE A 168 -4.33 10.44 -0.11
N CYS A 169 -3.24 9.72 0.21
CA CYS A 169 -2.14 10.28 0.99
C CYS A 169 -1.14 10.96 0.06
N ASP A 170 -0.81 12.22 0.31
CA ASP A 170 0.23 12.96 -0.40
C ASP A 170 1.37 13.31 0.57
N LEU A 171 2.46 12.56 0.46
CA LEU A 171 3.65 12.69 1.31
C LEU A 171 4.29 14.08 1.17
N GLY A 172 4.33 14.62 -0.05
CA GLY A 172 4.96 15.91 -0.34
C GLY A 172 4.17 17.09 0.22
N ASN A 173 2.84 16.98 0.25
CA ASN A 173 1.95 18.03 0.73
C ASN A 173 1.70 18.00 2.25
N ASP A 174 2.02 16.91 2.95
CA ASP A 174 1.58 16.64 4.32
C ASP A 174 0.06 16.65 4.45
N GLU A 175 -0.64 16.14 3.44
CA GLU A 175 -2.10 16.13 3.39
C GLU A 175 -2.67 14.75 3.01
N VAL A 176 -3.85 14.47 3.54
CA VAL A 176 -4.73 13.40 3.07
C VAL A 176 -5.93 14.06 2.42
N TYR A 177 -6.25 13.67 1.20
CA TYR A 177 -7.38 14.18 0.43
C TYR A 177 -8.49 13.15 0.37
N CYS A 178 -9.74 13.61 0.36
CA CYS A 178 -10.89 12.80 -0.01
C CYS A 178 -11.58 13.42 -1.24
N TYR A 179 -11.72 12.60 -2.27
CA TYR A 179 -12.47 12.95 -3.48
C TYR A 179 -13.77 12.16 -3.49
N GLU A 180 -14.88 12.85 -3.73
CA GLU A 180 -16.22 12.25 -3.77
C GLU A 180 -16.92 12.56 -5.08
N GLY A 181 -17.80 11.64 -5.51
CA GLY A 181 -18.61 11.72 -6.71
C GLY A 181 -18.28 10.63 -7.73
N ASN A 182 -18.84 10.74 -8.93
CA ASN A 182 -18.62 9.76 -9.99
C ASN A 182 -17.44 10.16 -10.89
N PRO A 183 -16.33 9.39 -10.94
CA PRO A 183 -15.20 9.69 -11.81
C PRO A 183 -15.55 9.74 -13.31
N GLY A 184 -16.57 9.00 -13.74
CA GLY A 184 -17.07 9.00 -15.11
C GLY A 184 -18.10 10.07 -15.43
N ALA A 185 -18.42 10.97 -14.48
CA ALA A 185 -19.37 12.04 -14.75
C ALA A 185 -18.83 13.05 -15.78
N PRO A 186 -19.70 13.63 -16.64
CA PRO A 186 -19.28 14.69 -17.55
C PRO A 186 -18.66 15.87 -16.79
N ALA A 187 -17.64 16.50 -17.36
CA ALA A 187 -16.94 17.65 -16.74
C ALA A 187 -17.85 18.83 -16.35
N GLN A 188 -19.06 18.90 -16.90
CA GLN A 188 -20.07 19.91 -16.60
C GLN A 188 -21.05 19.50 -15.48
N GLY A 189 -20.93 18.26 -14.93
CA GLY A 189 -21.73 17.75 -13.82
C GLY A 189 -21.07 17.96 -12.45
N PRO A 190 -21.68 17.45 -11.35
CA PRO A 190 -21.09 17.50 -10.00
C PRO A 190 -19.83 16.63 -9.85
N GLY A 191 -19.19 16.24 -10.90
CA GLY A 191 -17.91 15.56 -11.06
C GLY A 191 -17.27 14.93 -9.82
N PHE A 192 -16.16 14.25 -10.01
CA PHE A 192 -15.30 13.72 -8.93
C PHE A 192 -14.42 14.87 -8.41
N ARG A 193 -14.61 15.30 -7.16
CA ARG A 193 -13.96 16.50 -6.61
C ARG A 193 -13.46 16.28 -5.19
N CYS A 194 -12.42 17.02 -4.80
CA CYS A 194 -11.94 17.04 -3.42
C CYS A 194 -12.98 17.72 -2.52
N THR A 195 -13.49 16.97 -1.55
CA THR A 195 -14.52 17.42 -0.61
C THR A 195 -13.98 17.63 0.79
N ARG A 196 -12.93 16.88 1.20
CA ARG A 196 -12.34 16.92 2.54
C ARG A 196 -10.83 16.87 2.46
N ARG A 197 -10.16 17.41 3.52
CA ARG A 197 -8.71 17.39 3.67
C ARG A 197 -8.31 17.28 5.12
N TRP A 198 -7.29 16.45 5.38
CA TRP A 198 -6.63 16.36 6.67
C TRP A 198 -5.19 16.80 6.50
N THR A 199 -4.84 17.90 7.18
CA THR A 199 -3.51 18.49 7.11
C THR A 199 -2.69 18.04 8.31
N LEU A 200 -1.63 17.30 8.08
CA LEU A 200 -0.69 16.85 9.08
C LEU A 200 0.35 17.95 9.39
N PRO A 201 1.06 17.87 10.54
CA PRO A 201 2.20 18.74 10.81
C PRO A 201 3.24 18.66 9.69
N ARG A 202 3.90 19.79 9.40
CA ARG A 202 4.89 19.85 8.33
C ARG A 202 6.07 18.91 8.58
N GLY A 203 6.49 18.21 7.54
CA GLY A 203 7.55 17.21 7.63
C GLY A 203 7.05 15.84 8.06
N SER A 204 5.74 15.63 8.20
CA SER A 204 5.17 14.33 8.55
C SER A 204 5.30 13.31 7.43
N GLY A 205 4.92 13.68 6.22
CA GLY A 205 4.92 12.80 5.05
C GLY A 205 3.93 11.65 5.15
N PRO A 206 2.59 11.90 5.01
CA PRO A 206 1.59 10.84 5.04
C PRO A 206 1.82 9.85 3.91
N ARG A 207 1.95 8.58 4.27
CA ARG A 207 2.30 7.50 3.35
C ARG A 207 1.13 6.57 3.06
N HIS A 208 0.57 5.94 4.08
CA HIS A 208 -0.55 5.02 4.02
C HIS A 208 -1.58 5.36 5.10
N LEU A 209 -2.78 4.81 5.00
CA LEU A 209 -3.82 4.94 6.02
C LEU A 209 -4.55 3.61 6.24
N ALA A 210 -5.20 3.48 7.39
CA ALA A 210 -6.08 2.35 7.71
C ALA A 210 -7.32 2.88 8.43
N PHE A 211 -8.51 2.38 8.05
CA PHE A 211 -9.75 2.67 8.76
C PHE A 211 -9.94 1.72 9.95
N SER A 212 -10.57 2.22 11.00
CA SER A 212 -11.05 1.40 12.11
C SER A 212 -12.42 0.78 11.79
N SER A 213 -12.95 -0.02 12.72
CA SER A 213 -14.34 -0.50 12.65
C SER A 213 -15.35 0.63 12.82
N ASP A 214 -14.95 1.75 13.44
CA ASP A 214 -15.73 2.98 13.46
C ASP A 214 -15.44 3.76 12.15
N PRO A 215 -16.43 3.97 11.27
CA PRO A 215 -16.22 4.63 9.99
C PRO A 215 -15.83 6.11 10.10
N ASP A 216 -16.00 6.76 11.26
CA ASP A 216 -15.50 8.11 11.53
C ASP A 216 -14.02 8.14 11.91
N LEU A 217 -13.41 6.99 12.23
CA LEU A 217 -12.04 6.93 12.73
C LEU A 217 -11.11 6.23 11.75
N PHE A 218 -9.98 6.87 11.44
CA PHE A 218 -8.89 6.25 10.66
C PHE A 218 -7.53 6.71 11.16
N TRP A 219 -6.50 5.96 10.82
CA TRP A 219 -5.12 6.25 11.16
C TRP A 219 -4.31 6.56 9.92
N VAL A 220 -3.48 7.60 10.00
CA VAL A 220 -2.55 7.98 8.94
C VAL A 220 -1.13 7.70 9.41
N LEU A 221 -0.41 6.89 8.66
CA LEU A 221 1.01 6.64 8.87
C LEU A 221 1.83 7.68 8.15
N ALA A 222 2.65 8.39 8.91
CA ALA A 222 3.58 9.39 8.41
C ALA A 222 4.99 8.80 8.32
N GLU A 223 5.49 8.67 7.09
CA GLU A 223 6.77 8.05 6.77
C GLU A 223 7.96 8.82 7.35
N LEU A 224 7.98 10.14 7.12
CA LEU A 224 9.15 10.97 7.42
C LEU A 224 9.29 11.27 8.91
N SER A 225 8.18 11.44 9.61
CA SER A 225 8.18 11.67 11.05
C SER A 225 8.11 10.39 11.89
N ASN A 226 7.92 9.22 11.27
CA ASN A 226 7.74 7.94 11.97
C ASN A 226 6.66 8.02 13.05
N GLN A 227 5.45 8.49 12.66
CA GLN A 227 4.32 8.68 13.55
C GLN A 227 3.04 8.14 12.95
N VAL A 228 2.11 7.74 13.81
CA VAL A 228 0.72 7.45 13.44
C VAL A 228 -0.16 8.57 13.99
N PHE A 229 -0.99 9.16 13.15
CA PHE A 229 -1.98 10.17 13.51
C PHE A 229 -3.38 9.56 13.54
N VAL A 230 -4.11 9.82 14.63
CA VAL A 230 -5.54 9.47 14.73
C VAL A 230 -6.33 10.57 14.06
N CYS A 231 -7.13 10.23 13.06
CA CYS A 231 -7.92 11.17 12.29
C CYS A 231 -9.42 10.87 12.39
N HIS A 232 -10.24 11.93 12.40
CA HIS A 232 -11.70 11.83 12.38
C HIS A 232 -12.24 12.30 11.04
N TYR A 233 -13.04 11.45 10.40
CA TYR A 233 -13.55 11.69 9.05
C TYR A 233 -14.57 12.83 9.01
N GLU A 234 -15.59 12.77 9.86
CA GLU A 234 -16.68 13.77 9.85
C GLU A 234 -16.25 15.15 10.38
N LYS A 235 -15.30 15.16 11.33
CA LYS A 235 -14.81 16.41 11.92
C LYS A 235 -13.63 17.01 11.16
N GLU A 236 -13.07 16.28 10.22
CA GLU A 236 -11.84 16.66 9.48
C GLU A 236 -10.68 17.06 10.43
N THR A 237 -10.52 16.33 11.53
CA THR A 237 -9.49 16.63 12.54
C THR A 237 -8.36 15.63 12.52
N VAL A 238 -7.16 16.11 12.84
CA VAL A 238 -5.94 15.32 13.01
C VAL A 238 -5.52 15.44 14.47
N GLY A 239 -5.34 14.30 15.13
CA GLY A 239 -4.85 14.22 16.51
C GLY A 239 -3.34 14.37 16.62
N ILE A 240 -2.81 14.15 17.82
CA ILE A 240 -1.37 14.17 18.09
C ILE A 240 -0.74 12.91 17.50
N GLY A 241 0.41 13.05 16.84
CA GLY A 241 1.16 11.92 16.30
C GLY A 241 1.76 11.05 17.40
N VAL A 242 1.54 9.73 17.28
CA VAL A 242 2.11 8.73 18.19
C VAL A 242 3.33 8.09 17.52
N PRO A 243 4.53 8.14 18.16
CA PRO A 243 5.75 7.60 17.57
C PRO A 243 5.67 6.09 17.31
N THR A 244 6.16 5.67 16.13
CA THR A 244 6.33 4.26 15.80
C THR A 244 7.66 3.69 16.30
N LEU A 245 8.63 4.56 16.59
CA LEU A 245 9.95 4.18 17.09
C LEU A 245 10.00 4.21 18.63
N PRO A 246 10.89 3.43 19.27
CA PRO A 246 11.15 3.52 20.70
C PRO A 246 11.69 4.91 21.10
N SER A 247 11.41 5.33 22.32
CA SER A 247 12.00 6.56 22.86
C SER A 247 13.53 6.47 22.87
N GLY A 248 14.20 7.53 22.39
CA GLY A 248 15.66 7.59 22.29
C GLY A 248 16.27 6.74 21.17
N CYS A 249 15.48 6.32 20.19
CA CYS A 249 15.98 5.62 19.01
C CYS A 249 16.68 6.63 18.07
N ASP A 250 18.00 6.44 17.85
CA ASP A 250 18.82 7.27 16.96
C ASP A 250 19.04 6.63 15.58
N VAL A 251 18.39 5.49 15.31
CA VAL A 251 18.49 4.81 14.01
C VAL A 251 17.66 5.58 12.98
N PHE A 252 18.25 5.86 11.80
CA PHE A 252 17.47 6.36 10.67
C PHE A 252 16.40 5.34 10.32
N SER A 253 15.15 5.77 10.28
CA SER A 253 14.02 4.90 9.97
C SER A 253 12.94 5.66 9.22
N GLU A 254 12.25 4.95 8.36
CA GLU A 254 11.08 5.43 7.62
C GLU A 254 9.94 4.42 7.82
N ALA A 255 8.82 4.88 8.37
CA ALA A 255 7.64 4.05 8.49
C ALA A 255 7.11 3.67 7.11
N ALA A 256 6.54 2.45 6.94
CA ALA A 256 6.14 1.98 5.62
C ALA A 256 4.68 1.52 5.53
N GLU A 257 4.33 0.39 6.10
CA GLU A 257 3.00 -0.19 5.99
C GLU A 257 2.20 -0.01 7.27
N ILE A 258 0.88 0.12 7.13
CA ILE A 258 -0.07 0.18 8.24
C ILE A 258 -1.27 -0.70 7.95
N VAL A 259 -1.57 -1.63 8.85
CA VAL A 259 -2.72 -2.54 8.74
C VAL A 259 -3.45 -2.63 10.06
N PHE A 260 -4.77 -2.42 10.03
CA PHE A 260 -5.64 -2.67 11.17
C PHE A 260 -6.14 -4.11 11.14
N ASN A 261 -5.97 -4.82 12.25
CA ASN A 261 -6.54 -6.13 12.48
C ASN A 261 -7.75 -5.98 13.41
N GLU A 262 -8.95 -5.98 12.83
CA GLU A 262 -10.21 -5.75 13.53
C GLU A 262 -10.49 -6.83 14.59
N GLU A 263 -10.26 -8.11 14.26
CA GLU A 263 -10.51 -9.23 15.17
C GLU A 263 -9.75 -9.10 16.50
N ARG A 264 -8.61 -8.39 16.46
CA ARG A 264 -7.69 -8.24 17.59
C ARG A 264 -7.72 -6.85 18.22
N SER A 265 -8.40 -5.87 17.58
CA SER A 265 -8.30 -4.44 17.90
C SER A 265 -6.83 -4.01 17.98
N GLU A 266 -6.05 -4.36 16.96
CA GLU A 266 -4.61 -4.09 16.87
C GLU A 266 -4.28 -3.34 15.58
N LEU A 267 -3.53 -2.25 15.70
CA LEU A 267 -2.94 -1.53 14.58
C LEU A 267 -1.46 -1.88 14.48
N TRP A 268 -1.06 -2.35 13.31
CA TRP A 268 0.31 -2.78 13.04
C TRP A 268 0.99 -1.85 12.04
N VAL A 269 2.26 -1.54 12.28
CA VAL A 269 3.06 -0.62 11.46
C VAL A 269 4.47 -1.17 11.28
N SER A 270 5.01 -1.13 10.06
CA SER A 270 6.41 -1.48 9.80
C SER A 270 7.32 -0.25 9.74
N ASN A 271 8.56 -0.40 10.22
CA ASN A 271 9.62 0.62 10.23
C ASN A 271 10.84 0.10 9.47
N ARG A 272 11.18 0.75 8.36
CA ARG A 272 12.38 0.46 7.55
C ARG A 272 13.58 1.17 8.14
N GLY A 273 14.63 0.44 8.43
CA GLY A 273 15.85 0.93 9.09
C GLY A 273 15.94 0.51 10.54
N LEU A 274 14.88 0.64 11.37
CA LEU A 274 14.77 -0.06 12.65
C LEU A 274 14.49 -1.56 12.43
N ASP A 275 13.90 -1.90 11.28
CA ASP A 275 13.65 -3.26 10.82
C ASP A 275 12.75 -4.04 11.77
N ASP A 276 11.64 -3.41 12.14
CA ASP A 276 10.63 -4.01 12.99
C ASP A 276 9.20 -3.75 12.48
N VAL A 277 8.27 -4.50 13.07
CA VAL A 277 6.83 -4.20 13.00
C VAL A 277 6.36 -3.93 14.42
N VAL A 278 5.78 -2.75 14.66
CA VAL A 278 5.19 -2.35 15.93
C VAL A 278 3.69 -2.54 15.92
N CYS A 279 3.15 -3.09 17.02
CA CYS A 279 1.74 -3.28 17.25
C CYS A 279 1.25 -2.29 18.31
N PHE A 280 0.18 -1.59 18.00
CA PHE A 280 -0.54 -0.72 18.92
C PHE A 280 -1.88 -1.37 19.33
N ASP A 281 -2.25 -1.19 20.60
CA ASP A 281 -3.59 -1.46 21.10
C ASP A 281 -4.50 -0.30 20.66
N THR A 282 -5.64 -0.63 20.06
CA THR A 282 -6.67 0.31 19.61
C THR A 282 -7.98 0.18 20.39
N SER A 283 -7.99 -0.54 21.49
CA SER A 283 -9.20 -0.71 22.32
C SER A 283 -9.72 0.61 22.92
N ASP A 284 -8.83 1.60 23.09
CA ASP A 284 -9.19 3.00 23.32
C ASP A 284 -9.02 3.76 21.99
N ASN A 285 -10.13 4.05 21.31
CA ASN A 285 -10.15 4.69 19.99
C ASN A 285 -9.43 6.05 19.92
N GLN A 286 -9.11 6.66 21.07
CA GLN A 286 -8.45 7.97 21.14
C GLN A 286 -6.95 7.88 21.46
N MET A 287 -6.47 6.74 21.96
CA MET A 287 -5.10 6.57 22.42
C MET A 287 -4.46 5.29 21.87
N LEU A 288 -3.42 5.44 21.08
CA LEU A 288 -2.59 4.32 20.65
C LEU A 288 -1.51 4.02 21.69
N ALA A 289 -1.51 2.81 22.23
CA ALA A 289 -0.46 2.33 23.14
C ALA A 289 0.33 1.20 22.51
N VAL A 290 1.66 1.26 22.54
CA VAL A 290 2.51 0.18 22.02
C VAL A 290 2.27 -1.08 22.85
N LYS A 291 1.80 -2.13 22.19
CA LYS A 291 1.51 -3.46 22.77
C LYS A 291 2.72 -4.39 22.64
N ARG A 292 3.36 -4.40 21.48
CA ARG A 292 4.55 -5.24 21.21
C ARG A 292 5.35 -4.72 20.02
N ARG A 293 6.57 -5.22 19.90
CA ARG A 293 7.44 -5.05 18.73
C ARG A 293 7.96 -6.40 18.27
N LEU A 294 8.09 -6.55 16.96
CA LEU A 294 8.56 -7.76 16.31
C LEU A 294 9.69 -7.40 15.35
N GLY A 295 10.91 -7.86 15.63
CA GLY A 295 12.04 -7.74 14.68
C GLY A 295 11.81 -8.59 13.43
N THR A 296 12.14 -8.05 12.28
CA THR A 296 11.97 -8.67 10.95
C THR A 296 13.30 -8.75 10.20
N GLY A 297 13.30 -9.20 8.97
CA GLY A 297 14.37 -8.92 8.02
C GLY A 297 14.48 -7.43 7.74
N ALA A 298 15.61 -7.00 7.17
CA ALA A 298 15.87 -5.59 6.95
C ALA A 298 14.94 -4.99 5.87
N TYR A 299 14.53 -3.74 6.10
CA TYR A 299 13.69 -2.96 5.22
C TYR A 299 12.29 -3.58 4.98
N PRO A 300 11.46 -3.82 6.03
CA PRO A 300 10.12 -4.36 5.91
C PRO A 300 9.17 -3.33 5.26
N ARG A 301 9.05 -3.38 3.92
CA ARG A 301 8.30 -2.37 3.15
C ARG A 301 6.79 -2.61 3.16
N HIS A 302 6.38 -3.89 3.22
CA HIS A 302 4.97 -4.27 3.20
C HIS A 302 4.74 -5.49 4.11
N PHE A 303 3.56 -5.58 4.69
CA PHE A 303 3.09 -6.78 5.37
C PHE A 303 1.58 -6.92 5.26
N THR A 304 1.08 -8.11 5.49
CA THR A 304 -0.36 -8.41 5.47
C THR A 304 -0.70 -9.55 6.42
N TRP A 305 -2.00 -9.72 6.66
CA TRP A 305 -2.53 -10.81 7.48
C TRP A 305 -3.18 -11.88 6.61
N VAL A 306 -2.86 -13.15 6.88
CA VAL A 306 -3.46 -14.30 6.22
C VAL A 306 -3.72 -15.39 7.25
N ARG A 307 -4.98 -15.76 7.45
CA ARG A 307 -5.39 -16.84 8.39
C ARG A 307 -4.78 -16.70 9.78
N GLY A 308 -4.77 -15.49 10.33
CA GLY A 308 -4.21 -15.20 11.65
C GLY A 308 -2.68 -15.11 11.72
N LEU A 309 -1.97 -15.28 10.61
CA LEU A 309 -0.53 -15.15 10.51
C LEU A 309 -0.13 -13.80 9.90
N LEU A 310 0.94 -13.21 10.41
CA LEU A 310 1.55 -12.00 9.86
C LEU A 310 2.58 -12.39 8.78
N VAL A 311 2.43 -11.87 7.57
CA VAL A 311 3.32 -12.11 6.42
C VAL A 311 4.04 -10.82 6.10
N VAL A 312 5.36 -10.78 6.22
CA VAL A 312 6.20 -9.59 6.05
C VAL A 312 7.10 -9.73 4.82
N ALA A 313 7.12 -8.70 3.98
CA ALA A 313 8.04 -8.55 2.86
C ALA A 313 9.21 -7.65 3.26
N SER A 314 10.36 -8.26 3.54
CA SER A 314 11.61 -7.60 3.91
C SER A 314 12.53 -7.52 2.69
N ARG A 315 12.73 -6.30 2.17
CA ARG A 315 13.47 -6.09 0.90
C ARG A 315 14.91 -6.60 0.95
N ASP A 316 15.58 -6.38 2.07
CA ASP A 316 16.99 -6.68 2.23
C ASP A 316 17.19 -7.78 3.32
N PRO A 317 17.77 -8.93 3.02
CA PRO A 317 18.31 -9.42 1.76
C PRO A 317 17.27 -10.14 0.86
N GLY A 318 16.01 -9.75 0.87
CA GLY A 318 14.94 -10.36 0.06
C GLY A 318 14.31 -11.57 0.74
N ARG A 319 13.37 -11.31 1.69
CA ARG A 319 12.69 -12.37 2.44
C ARG A 319 11.20 -12.08 2.56
N VAL A 320 10.41 -13.12 2.32
CA VAL A 320 9.03 -13.18 2.82
C VAL A 320 9.07 -14.02 4.09
N GLU A 321 8.67 -13.43 5.21
CA GLU A 321 8.68 -14.01 6.54
C GLU A 321 7.24 -14.20 7.04
N ILE A 322 6.93 -15.38 7.58
CA ILE A 322 5.61 -15.67 8.14
C ILE A 322 5.74 -15.86 9.65
N PHE A 323 5.03 -15.05 10.41
CA PHE A 323 5.05 -15.07 11.88
C PHE A 323 3.70 -15.49 12.44
N ASP A 324 3.75 -16.36 13.47
CA ASP A 324 2.67 -16.60 14.40
C ASP A 324 2.84 -15.65 15.60
N VAL A 325 1.88 -14.76 15.78
CA VAL A 325 1.93 -13.75 16.85
C VAL A 325 0.93 -14.04 17.97
N GLU A 326 0.27 -15.22 17.95
CA GLU A 326 -0.78 -15.62 18.91
C GLU A 326 -0.26 -16.30 20.17
N LEU A 327 1.01 -16.59 20.27
CA LEU A 327 1.56 -17.38 21.36
C LEU A 327 1.27 -16.76 22.74
N ALA A 328 0.77 -17.57 23.66
CA ALA A 328 0.34 -17.21 25.01
C ALA A 328 1.41 -16.50 25.87
N ALA A 329 2.67 -16.52 25.44
CA ALA A 329 3.79 -15.87 26.13
C ALA A 329 4.09 -14.45 25.62
N GLY A 330 3.27 -13.88 24.72
CA GLY A 330 3.52 -12.56 24.12
C GLY A 330 4.69 -12.53 23.13
N GLN A 331 5.28 -13.69 22.80
CA GLN A 331 6.39 -13.82 21.87
C GLN A 331 5.87 -14.23 20.50
N ALA A 332 6.19 -13.46 19.47
CA ALA A 332 5.98 -13.88 18.10
C ALA A 332 7.00 -14.99 17.73
N ARG A 333 6.55 -15.95 16.91
CA ARG A 333 7.40 -17.02 16.40
C ARG A 333 7.48 -16.94 14.89
N LEU A 334 8.70 -16.89 14.35
CA LEU A 334 8.92 -17.10 12.94
C LEU A 334 8.54 -18.55 12.57
N VAL A 335 7.50 -18.68 11.75
CA VAL A 335 6.99 -19.98 11.30
C VAL A 335 7.85 -20.50 10.15
N THR A 336 8.08 -19.64 9.16
CA THR A 336 8.85 -19.99 7.96
C THR A 336 9.31 -18.73 7.22
N THR A 337 10.26 -18.88 6.32
CA THR A 337 10.77 -17.82 5.45
C THR A 337 11.08 -18.36 4.06
N ALA A 338 10.90 -17.53 3.02
CA ALA A 338 11.35 -17.80 1.66
C ALA A 338 12.21 -16.64 1.14
N TYR A 339 13.19 -16.97 0.31
CA TYR A 339 13.98 -15.97 -0.40
C TYR A 339 13.21 -15.50 -1.64
N VAL A 340 13.00 -14.18 -1.74
CA VAL A 340 12.45 -13.49 -2.91
C VAL A 340 13.28 -12.23 -3.10
N PRO A 341 14.13 -12.14 -4.12
CA PRO A 341 15.05 -11.01 -4.26
C PRO A 341 14.31 -9.68 -4.34
N ALA A 342 14.73 -8.72 -3.52
CA ALA A 342 14.18 -7.35 -3.46
C ALA A 342 12.65 -7.27 -3.35
N VAL A 343 12.04 -8.16 -2.57
CA VAL A 343 10.58 -8.17 -2.35
C VAL A 343 10.12 -6.91 -1.63
N VAL A 344 9.03 -6.29 -2.13
CA VAL A 344 8.50 -5.04 -1.60
C VAL A 344 6.98 -5.06 -1.39
N CYS A 345 6.29 -6.07 -1.93
CA CYS A 345 4.86 -6.26 -1.75
C CYS A 345 4.52 -7.76 -1.73
N VAL A 346 3.54 -8.16 -0.93
CA VAL A 346 2.97 -9.50 -0.92
C VAL A 346 1.45 -9.40 -1.00
N LEU A 347 0.85 -10.03 -2.01
CA LEU A 347 -0.58 -10.10 -2.20
C LEU A 347 -1.07 -11.52 -1.88
N PRO A 348 -1.86 -11.73 -0.81
CA PRO A 348 -2.47 -13.03 -0.56
C PRO A 348 -3.54 -13.33 -1.61
N LEU A 349 -3.53 -14.57 -2.10
CA LEU A 349 -4.50 -15.05 -3.09
C LEU A 349 -5.62 -15.90 -2.47
N ASP A 350 -5.50 -16.26 -1.20
CA ASP A 350 -6.51 -17.03 -0.49
C ASP A 350 -7.82 -16.23 -0.38
N GLY A 351 -8.90 -16.85 -0.83
CA GLY A 351 -10.22 -16.21 -0.85
C GLY A 351 -10.51 -15.33 -2.08
N THR A 352 -9.51 -14.99 -2.90
CA THR A 352 -9.70 -14.20 -4.11
C THR A 352 -10.19 -15.06 -5.28
N ALA A 353 -10.93 -14.46 -6.20
CA ALA A 353 -11.33 -15.11 -7.45
C ALA A 353 -10.10 -15.49 -8.32
N PHE A 354 -9.06 -14.65 -8.30
CA PHE A 354 -7.79 -14.93 -8.98
C PHE A 354 -7.08 -16.17 -8.43
N GLY A 355 -6.96 -16.30 -7.10
CA GLY A 355 -6.36 -17.47 -6.48
C GLY A 355 -7.14 -18.76 -6.71
N GLN A 356 -8.48 -18.68 -6.85
CA GLN A 356 -9.30 -19.81 -7.24
C GLN A 356 -9.04 -20.23 -8.70
N ALA A 357 -8.87 -19.25 -9.62
CA ALA A 357 -8.55 -19.52 -11.03
C ALA A 357 -7.13 -20.10 -11.18
N LEU A 358 -6.17 -19.59 -10.43
CA LEU A 358 -4.77 -20.06 -10.46
C LEU A 358 -4.62 -21.53 -9.99
N ARG A 359 -5.48 -22.00 -9.08
CA ARG A 359 -5.50 -23.40 -8.59
C ARG A 359 -6.22 -24.40 -9.51
N LYS A 360 -6.99 -23.94 -10.48
CA LYS A 360 -7.65 -24.81 -11.46
C LYS A 360 -6.60 -25.24 -12.50
N ARG A 361 -5.90 -26.34 -12.21
CA ARG A 361 -5.02 -27.04 -13.14
C ARG A 361 -5.79 -27.99 -14.03
#